data_ce9a8bfbf8a39bd76331539bc6ff24c9
#
_entry.id   ce9a8bfbf8a39bd76331539bc6ff24c9
#
_cell.length_a   1.000
_cell.length_b   1.000
_cell.length_c   1.000
_cell.angle_alpha   90.00
_cell.angle_beta   90.00
_cell.angle_gamma   90.00
#
_symmetry.space_group_name_H-M   'P 1'
#
loop_
_entity.id
_entity.type
_entity.pdbx_description
1 polymer ?
#
loop_
_entity_poly.entity_id
_entity_poly.type
_entity_poly.pdbx_seq_one_letter_code
_entity_poly.pdbx_strand_id
1 'polypeptide(L)'
;FQKGRSTGVGDVLYKKFNILFGTPNYFGHGDICAEAEKMANWATEGTFAYHNYDLTNTKCFLMWSTDPISSNRMSGWASSVWGKVMDGAKIYVIDPRLSATAAKADKWLPIIPGTDGALACAIAHVILTKGLWNKKFVGDFKQGPWNYELTDNYNNKTNLFKAGETVDESKFEYNQGYGLVRWWNLALKDATPEWAADICGIE
;
A
#
# COMPACT_ATOMS: atom_id res chain seq x y z
N PHE A 1 -3.62 -32.00 -3.22
CA PHE A 1 -4.04 -31.58 -4.58
C PHE A 1 -3.56 -30.18 -4.90
N GLN A 2 -3.07 -29.97 -6.11
CA GLN A 2 -2.53 -28.70 -6.58
C GLN A 2 -3.12 -28.34 -7.94
N LYS A 3 -3.43 -27.06 -8.15
CA LYS A 3 -3.83 -26.56 -9.46
C LYS A 3 -3.02 -25.33 -9.87
N GLY A 4 -2.92 -25.10 -11.17
CA GLY A 4 -2.38 -23.88 -11.75
C GLY A 4 -3.42 -22.75 -11.81
N ARG A 5 -3.34 -21.94 -12.84
CA ARG A 5 -4.25 -20.79 -13.05
C ARG A 5 -5.68 -21.23 -13.25
N SER A 6 -6.60 -20.43 -12.75
CA SER A 6 -8.04 -20.64 -12.90
C SER A 6 -8.48 -20.57 -14.36
N THR A 7 -9.23 -21.58 -14.83
CA THR A 7 -9.71 -21.69 -16.20
C THR A 7 -11.17 -22.17 -16.25
N GLY A 8 -12.09 -21.31 -15.84
CA GLY A 8 -13.54 -21.55 -16.02
C GLY A 8 -14.09 -22.74 -15.20
N VAL A 9 -14.88 -23.60 -15.84
CA VAL A 9 -15.63 -24.69 -15.18
C VAL A 9 -14.72 -25.68 -14.44
N GLY A 10 -13.52 -25.92 -14.92
CA GLY A 10 -12.53 -26.80 -14.28
C GLY A 10 -12.21 -26.40 -12.84
N ASP A 11 -12.21 -25.12 -12.52
CA ASP A 11 -11.93 -24.62 -11.17
C ASP A 11 -13.03 -25.01 -10.17
N VAL A 12 -14.28 -24.88 -10.59
CA VAL A 12 -15.43 -25.22 -9.74
C VAL A 12 -15.44 -26.73 -9.47
N LEU A 13 -15.18 -27.53 -10.49
CA LEU A 13 -15.14 -29.00 -10.38
C LEU A 13 -13.96 -29.44 -9.49
N TYR A 14 -12.79 -28.84 -9.67
CA TYR A 14 -11.61 -29.15 -8.85
C TYR A 14 -11.84 -28.86 -7.37
N LYS A 15 -12.40 -27.70 -7.06
CA LYS A 15 -12.73 -27.35 -5.67
C LYS A 15 -13.76 -28.31 -5.07
N LYS A 16 -14.83 -28.62 -5.82
CA LYS A 16 -15.86 -29.60 -5.38
C LYS A 16 -15.28 -30.98 -5.17
N PHE A 17 -14.40 -31.44 -6.07
CA PHE A 17 -13.72 -32.73 -5.92
C PHE A 17 -12.94 -32.80 -4.60
N ASN A 18 -12.15 -31.78 -4.28
CA ASN A 18 -11.36 -31.75 -3.04
C ASN A 18 -12.26 -31.80 -1.79
N ILE A 19 -13.37 -31.06 -1.80
CA ILE A 19 -14.35 -31.07 -0.71
C ILE A 19 -14.98 -32.45 -0.55
N LEU A 20 -15.43 -33.06 -1.64
CA LEU A 20 -16.06 -34.40 -1.61
C LEU A 20 -15.08 -35.52 -1.23
N PHE A 21 -13.80 -35.38 -1.64
CA PHE A 21 -12.75 -36.29 -1.24
C PHE A 21 -12.36 -36.12 0.23
N GLY A 22 -12.74 -35.00 0.87
CA GLY A 22 -12.50 -34.75 2.28
C GLY A 22 -11.05 -34.32 2.60
N THR A 23 -10.33 -33.72 1.64
CA THR A 23 -8.96 -33.27 1.88
C THR A 23 -8.89 -31.76 2.15
N PRO A 24 -8.18 -31.32 3.22
CA PRO A 24 -7.85 -29.92 3.44
C PRO A 24 -6.65 -29.47 2.59
N ASN A 25 -5.91 -30.41 1.98
CA ASN A 25 -4.69 -30.13 1.23
C ASN A 25 -5.00 -29.68 -0.20
N TYR A 26 -5.48 -28.48 -0.31
CA TYR A 26 -5.81 -27.81 -1.56
C TYR A 26 -4.95 -26.56 -1.74
N PHE A 27 -4.18 -26.50 -2.83
CA PHE A 27 -3.31 -25.39 -3.15
C PHE A 27 -3.59 -24.87 -4.56
N GLY A 28 -3.70 -23.57 -4.72
CA GLY A 28 -3.75 -22.87 -5.99
C GLY A 28 -2.48 -22.04 -6.21
N HIS A 29 -2.23 -21.63 -7.45
CA HIS A 29 -1.10 -20.73 -7.74
C HIS A 29 -1.22 -19.37 -7.00
N GLY A 30 -2.45 -18.97 -6.66
CA GLY A 30 -2.72 -17.75 -5.91
C GLY A 30 -1.96 -17.67 -4.59
N ASP A 31 -1.80 -18.82 -3.92
CA ASP A 31 -1.20 -18.92 -2.58
C ASP A 31 0.25 -18.40 -2.53
N ILE A 32 0.96 -18.45 -3.64
CA ILE A 32 2.34 -17.92 -3.78
C ILE A 32 2.46 -16.76 -4.79
N CYS A 33 1.36 -16.33 -5.41
CA CYS A 33 1.38 -15.30 -6.45
C CYS A 33 0.88 -13.94 -5.93
N ALA A 34 -0.27 -13.92 -5.27
CA ALA A 34 -0.97 -12.69 -4.95
C ALA A 34 -1.60 -12.65 -3.55
N GLU A 35 -1.38 -13.66 -2.74
CA GLU A 35 -1.96 -13.69 -1.39
C GLU A 35 -1.41 -12.57 -0.51
N ALA A 36 -0.11 -12.21 -0.64
CA ALA A 36 0.48 -11.10 0.09
C ALA A 36 -0.24 -9.76 -0.22
N GLU A 37 -0.51 -9.48 -1.51
CA GLU A 37 -1.27 -8.30 -1.93
C GLU A 37 -2.68 -8.31 -1.35
N LYS A 38 -3.39 -9.43 -1.48
CA LYS A 38 -4.76 -9.55 -0.99
C LYS A 38 -4.84 -9.48 0.53
N MET A 39 -3.87 -10.05 1.24
CA MET A 39 -3.78 -9.94 2.71
C MET A 39 -3.52 -8.51 3.15
N ALA A 40 -2.66 -7.77 2.44
CA ALA A 40 -2.44 -6.36 2.70
C ALA A 40 -3.74 -5.56 2.50
N ASN A 41 -4.45 -5.77 1.39
CA ASN A 41 -5.73 -5.13 1.11
C ASN A 41 -6.79 -5.48 2.16
N TRP A 42 -6.82 -6.75 2.58
CA TRP A 42 -7.73 -7.17 3.65
C TRP A 42 -7.41 -6.49 4.99
N ALA A 43 -6.15 -6.38 5.34
CA ALA A 43 -5.72 -5.76 6.59
C ALA A 43 -5.96 -4.24 6.62
N THR A 44 -5.88 -3.56 5.48
CA THR A 44 -6.02 -2.10 5.37
C THR A 44 -7.43 -1.66 5.02
N GLU A 45 -8.16 -2.44 4.24
CA GLU A 45 -9.44 -2.04 3.63
C GLU A 45 -10.58 -3.05 3.83
N GLY A 46 -10.29 -4.19 4.45
CA GLY A 46 -11.28 -5.24 4.69
C GLY A 46 -11.67 -6.06 3.45
N THR A 47 -10.96 -5.88 2.32
CA THR A 47 -11.30 -6.54 1.05
C THR A 47 -10.19 -7.50 0.60
N PHE A 48 -10.48 -8.80 0.56
CA PHE A 48 -9.55 -9.82 0.05
C PHE A 48 -9.67 -9.95 -1.47
N ALA A 49 -9.21 -8.93 -2.20
CA ALA A 49 -9.34 -8.84 -3.66
C ALA A 49 -8.20 -8.03 -4.28
N TYR A 50 -8.14 -8.01 -5.60
CA TYR A 50 -7.31 -7.08 -6.35
C TYR A 50 -8.01 -5.72 -6.48
N HIS A 51 -7.22 -4.66 -6.52
CA HIS A 51 -7.71 -3.32 -6.82
C HIS A 51 -7.74 -3.03 -8.32
N ASN A 52 -8.59 -2.10 -8.70
CA ASN A 52 -8.55 -1.42 -9.98
C ASN A 52 -8.01 -0.01 -9.77
N TYR A 53 -7.21 0.46 -10.72
CA TYR A 53 -6.54 1.75 -10.64
C TYR A 53 -7.04 2.68 -11.74
N ASP A 54 -7.42 3.91 -11.38
CA ASP A 54 -7.78 4.95 -12.33
C ASP A 54 -6.53 5.65 -12.86
N LEU A 55 -5.90 5.04 -13.87
CA LEU A 55 -4.67 5.55 -14.44
C LEU A 55 -4.84 6.93 -15.12
N THR A 56 -6.01 7.21 -15.66
CA THR A 56 -6.22 8.40 -16.50
C THR A 56 -6.50 9.67 -15.70
N ASN A 57 -6.99 9.55 -14.48
CA ASN A 57 -7.33 10.69 -13.63
C ASN A 57 -6.35 10.89 -12.46
N THR A 58 -5.49 9.92 -12.20
CA THR A 58 -4.48 9.98 -11.15
C THR A 58 -3.46 11.09 -11.45
N LYS A 59 -3.07 11.84 -10.42
CA LYS A 59 -2.11 12.94 -10.51
C LYS A 59 -0.71 12.61 -9.98
N CYS A 60 -0.61 11.54 -9.20
CA CYS A 60 0.65 11.06 -8.66
C CYS A 60 0.63 9.54 -8.60
N PHE A 61 1.60 8.91 -9.24
CA PHE A 61 1.82 7.48 -9.16
C PHE A 61 3.04 7.17 -8.32
N LEU A 62 2.87 6.33 -7.33
CA LEU A 62 3.92 5.65 -6.62
C LEU A 62 3.91 4.19 -7.05
N MET A 63 4.74 3.85 -8.02
CA MET A 63 4.81 2.51 -8.59
C MET A 63 5.88 1.70 -7.86
N TRP A 64 5.42 0.72 -7.11
CA TRP A 64 6.26 -0.07 -6.23
C TRP A 64 6.47 -1.47 -6.79
N SER A 65 7.68 -1.75 -7.24
CA SER A 65 8.10 -3.04 -7.83
C SER A 65 7.14 -3.53 -8.92
N THR A 66 6.65 -2.61 -9.75
CA THR A 66 5.72 -2.91 -10.83
C THR A 66 6.14 -2.23 -12.13
N ASP A 67 5.97 -2.94 -13.24
CA ASP A 67 6.30 -2.46 -14.60
C ASP A 67 5.05 -2.55 -15.50
N PRO A 68 4.07 -1.63 -15.36
CA PRO A 68 2.81 -1.71 -16.06
C PRO A 68 2.93 -1.57 -17.59
N ILE A 69 4.02 -1.02 -18.10
CA ILE A 69 4.24 -0.90 -19.55
C ILE A 69 4.53 -2.25 -20.18
N SER A 70 5.35 -3.09 -19.52
CA SER A 70 5.84 -4.32 -20.13
C SER A 70 5.49 -5.60 -19.36
N SER A 71 4.99 -5.51 -18.13
CA SER A 71 4.79 -6.68 -17.27
C SER A 71 3.58 -6.55 -16.34
N ASN A 72 2.38 -6.52 -16.90
CA ASN A 72 1.16 -6.68 -16.12
C ASN A 72 0.09 -7.45 -16.90
N ARG A 73 -1.02 -7.78 -16.24
CA ARG A 73 -2.13 -8.53 -16.83
C ARG A 73 -2.88 -7.78 -17.92
N MET A 74 -2.77 -6.45 -17.93
CA MET A 74 -3.44 -5.54 -18.87
C MET A 74 -2.44 -4.63 -19.57
N SER A 75 -1.30 -5.17 -19.92
CA SER A 75 -0.18 -4.42 -20.53
C SER A 75 -0.60 -3.64 -21.77
N GLY A 76 -1.44 -4.21 -22.63
CA GLY A 76 -1.95 -3.53 -23.83
C GLY A 76 -2.73 -2.26 -23.50
N TRP A 77 -3.62 -2.31 -22.51
CA TRP A 77 -4.36 -1.13 -22.07
C TRP A 77 -3.46 -0.13 -21.37
N ALA A 78 -2.63 -0.59 -20.44
CA ALA A 78 -1.69 0.29 -19.74
C ALA A 78 -0.78 1.03 -20.70
N SER A 79 -0.23 0.35 -21.70
CA SER A 79 0.61 0.97 -22.74
C SER A 79 -0.18 1.97 -23.59
N SER A 80 -1.44 1.70 -23.91
CA SER A 80 -2.28 2.59 -24.72
C SER A 80 -2.60 3.92 -24.03
N VAL A 81 -2.69 3.94 -22.70
CA VAL A 81 -3.01 5.16 -21.94
C VAL A 81 -1.77 5.83 -21.37
N TRP A 82 -0.59 5.22 -21.49
CA TRP A 82 0.63 5.67 -20.82
C TRP A 82 1.04 7.10 -21.19
N GLY A 83 0.84 7.50 -22.45
CA GLY A 83 1.07 8.88 -22.87
C GLY A 83 0.30 9.89 -22.03
N LYS A 84 -0.99 9.65 -21.82
CA LYS A 84 -1.84 10.52 -20.97
C LYS A 84 -1.39 10.51 -19.51
N VAL A 85 -0.93 9.35 -19.01
CA VAL A 85 -0.40 9.22 -17.65
C VAL A 85 0.84 10.09 -17.50
N MET A 86 1.77 10.03 -18.43
CA MET A 86 3.01 10.84 -18.42
C MET A 86 2.74 12.34 -18.52
N ASP A 87 1.76 12.73 -19.31
CA ASP A 87 1.39 14.14 -19.49
C ASP A 87 0.60 14.70 -18.29
N GLY A 88 -0.12 13.84 -17.57
CA GLY A 88 -1.09 14.24 -16.55
C GLY A 88 -0.68 14.02 -15.10
N ALA A 89 0.35 13.23 -14.83
CA ALA A 89 0.72 12.78 -13.50
C ALA A 89 2.23 12.81 -13.25
N LYS A 90 2.61 12.93 -11.97
CA LYS A 90 3.97 12.66 -11.50
C LYS A 90 4.16 11.17 -11.24
N ILE A 91 5.23 10.60 -11.74
CA ILE A 91 5.51 9.18 -11.68
C ILE A 91 6.80 8.94 -10.89
N TYR A 92 6.67 8.25 -9.77
CA TYR A 92 7.77 7.79 -8.94
C TYR A 92 7.82 6.27 -9.01
N VAL A 93 8.96 5.70 -9.36
CA VAL A 93 9.13 4.23 -9.42
C VAL A 93 10.14 3.79 -8.39
N ILE A 94 9.72 2.85 -7.56
CA ILE A 94 10.54 2.18 -6.55
C ILE A 94 10.77 0.76 -7.05
N ASP A 95 11.96 0.48 -7.56
CA ASP A 95 12.32 -0.80 -8.16
C ASP A 95 13.84 -0.93 -8.17
N PRO A 96 14.42 -2.04 -7.73
CA PRO A 96 15.86 -2.26 -7.82
C PRO A 96 16.38 -2.26 -9.27
N ARG A 97 15.50 -2.53 -10.23
CA ARG A 97 15.79 -2.59 -11.67
C ARG A 97 15.28 -1.34 -12.38
N LEU A 98 16.10 -0.77 -13.25
CA LEU A 98 15.66 0.24 -14.21
C LEU A 98 14.77 -0.40 -15.29
N SER A 99 13.48 -0.55 -14.96
CA SER A 99 12.47 -1.13 -15.86
C SER A 99 12.08 -0.13 -16.97
N ALA A 100 11.27 -0.59 -17.95
CA ALA A 100 10.72 0.29 -18.98
C ALA A 100 9.87 1.42 -18.38
N THR A 101 9.13 1.14 -17.32
CA THR A 101 8.37 2.14 -16.56
C THR A 101 9.29 3.07 -15.78
N ALA A 102 10.30 2.55 -15.10
CA ALA A 102 11.26 3.35 -14.34
C ALA A 102 12.05 4.31 -15.23
N ALA A 103 12.41 3.89 -16.44
CA ALA A 103 13.11 4.72 -17.41
C ALA A 103 12.27 5.92 -17.93
N LYS A 104 10.96 5.91 -17.70
CA LYS A 104 10.01 6.97 -18.10
C LYS A 104 9.43 7.72 -16.90
N ALA A 105 9.89 7.41 -15.69
CA ALA A 105 9.43 8.06 -14.47
C ALA A 105 10.06 9.43 -14.26
N ASP A 106 9.39 10.33 -13.53
CA ASP A 106 9.99 11.58 -13.05
C ASP A 106 11.14 11.31 -12.08
N LYS A 107 11.01 10.24 -11.27
CA LYS A 107 12.09 9.78 -10.39
C LYS A 107 12.04 8.26 -10.22
N TRP A 108 13.22 7.65 -10.30
CA TRP A 108 13.46 6.25 -9.98
C TRP A 108 14.25 6.14 -8.68
N LEU A 109 13.80 5.26 -7.80
CA LEU A 109 14.42 4.96 -6.50
C LEU A 109 14.89 3.49 -6.51
N PRO A 110 16.20 3.24 -6.77
CA PRO A 110 16.76 1.88 -6.85
C PRO A 110 17.06 1.33 -5.46
N ILE A 111 16.03 0.94 -4.72
CA ILE A 111 16.20 0.42 -3.36
C ILE A 111 16.84 -0.96 -3.33
N ILE A 112 17.53 -1.28 -2.25
CA ILE A 112 18.01 -2.63 -1.97
C ILE A 112 16.79 -3.55 -1.76
N PRO A 113 16.70 -4.71 -2.46
CA PRO A 113 15.60 -5.65 -2.25
C PRO A 113 15.40 -6.04 -0.79
N GLY A 114 14.15 -6.03 -0.33
CA GLY A 114 13.79 -6.35 1.07
C GLY A 114 13.81 -5.16 2.02
N THR A 115 14.13 -3.96 1.54
CA THR A 115 14.13 -2.73 2.38
C THR A 115 12.87 -1.87 2.19
N ASP A 116 11.89 -2.37 1.46
CA ASP A 116 10.63 -1.70 1.13
C ASP A 116 9.91 -1.13 2.36
N GLY A 117 9.90 -1.91 3.45
CA GLY A 117 9.26 -1.50 4.70
C GLY A 117 9.90 -0.26 5.33
N ALA A 118 11.23 -0.13 5.24
CA ALA A 118 11.94 1.04 5.75
C ALA A 118 11.56 2.30 4.95
N LEU A 119 11.55 2.20 3.62
CA LEU A 119 11.13 3.31 2.77
C LEU A 119 9.67 3.70 3.01
N ALA A 120 8.77 2.71 3.15
CA ALA A 120 7.35 2.96 3.43
C ALA A 120 7.16 3.68 4.78
N CYS A 121 7.87 3.26 5.82
CA CYS A 121 7.85 3.92 7.12
C CYS A 121 8.36 5.36 7.05
N ALA A 122 9.43 5.62 6.31
CA ALA A 122 9.96 6.98 6.16
C ALA A 122 9.01 7.89 5.37
N ILE A 123 8.37 7.39 4.32
CA ILE A 123 7.33 8.15 3.60
C ILE A 123 6.18 8.50 4.54
N ALA A 124 5.69 7.53 5.32
CA ALA A 124 4.63 7.76 6.30
C ALA A 124 5.07 8.75 7.38
N HIS A 125 6.29 8.65 7.89
CA HIS A 125 6.89 9.60 8.84
C HIS A 125 6.84 11.04 8.30
N VAL A 126 7.28 11.25 7.06
CA VAL A 126 7.27 12.57 6.43
C VAL A 126 5.84 13.10 6.24
N ILE A 127 4.92 12.26 5.79
CA ILE A 127 3.50 12.63 5.63
C ILE A 127 2.93 13.10 6.97
N LEU A 128 3.21 12.38 8.05
CA LEU A 128 2.68 12.67 9.38
C LEU A 128 3.35 13.91 10.00
N THR A 129 4.68 13.98 9.99
CA THR A 129 5.42 15.10 10.60
C THR A 129 5.19 16.44 9.88
N LYS A 130 4.96 16.41 8.57
CA LYS A 130 4.60 17.60 7.79
C LYS A 130 3.10 17.92 7.79
N GLY A 131 2.28 17.10 8.46
CA GLY A 131 0.83 17.30 8.53
C GLY A 131 0.10 17.15 7.20
N LEU A 132 0.68 16.38 6.25
CA LEU A 132 0.12 16.14 4.91
C LEU A 132 -0.97 15.06 4.86
N TRP A 133 -1.20 14.37 5.95
CA TRP A 133 -2.19 13.31 6.06
C TRP A 133 -3.63 13.85 6.02
N ASN A 134 -4.55 13.05 5.51
CA ASN A 134 -5.95 13.43 5.42
C ASN A 134 -6.64 13.33 6.79
N LYS A 135 -6.64 14.42 7.53
CA LYS A 135 -7.19 14.49 8.88
C LYS A 135 -8.69 14.18 8.93
N LYS A 136 -9.43 14.62 7.91
CA LYS A 136 -10.87 14.35 7.83
C LYS A 136 -11.17 12.87 7.63
N PHE A 137 -10.34 12.16 6.85
CA PHE A 137 -10.49 10.74 6.64
C PHE A 137 -10.04 9.92 7.86
N VAL A 138 -8.87 10.23 8.40
CA VAL A 138 -8.31 9.50 9.54
C VAL A 138 -9.07 9.85 10.82
N GLY A 139 -9.26 11.13 11.13
CA GLY A 139 -9.95 11.61 12.33
C GLY A 139 -9.37 11.08 13.64
N ASP A 140 -10.03 11.34 14.74
CA ASP A 140 -9.78 10.66 16.01
C ASP A 140 -10.87 9.62 16.32
N PHE A 141 -11.94 9.61 15.56
CA PHE A 141 -13.04 8.63 15.60
C PHE A 141 -13.65 8.37 16.98
N LYS A 142 -13.56 9.32 17.90
CA LYS A 142 -14.08 9.16 19.26
C LYS A 142 -15.60 8.97 19.34
N GLN A 143 -16.31 9.36 18.28
CA GLN A 143 -17.76 9.24 18.22
C GLN A 143 -18.23 7.95 17.52
N GLY A 144 -17.33 7.03 17.34
CA GLY A 144 -17.61 5.71 16.76
C GLY A 144 -16.93 5.45 15.42
N PRO A 145 -16.87 4.19 15.00
CA PRO A 145 -16.03 3.74 13.88
C PRO A 145 -16.47 4.29 12.50
N TRP A 146 -17.66 4.83 12.39
CA TRP A 146 -18.21 5.38 11.14
C TRP A 146 -18.33 6.90 11.13
N ASN A 147 -17.85 7.54 12.18
CA ASN A 147 -17.82 9.00 12.25
C ASN A 147 -16.46 9.52 11.79
N TYR A 148 -16.46 10.23 10.67
CA TYR A 148 -15.26 10.81 10.06
C TYR A 148 -15.10 12.31 10.41
N GLU A 149 -15.88 12.82 11.35
CA GLU A 149 -15.69 14.18 11.82
C GLU A 149 -14.51 14.27 12.77
N LEU A 150 -13.72 15.31 12.58
CA LEU A 150 -12.62 15.61 13.50
C LEU A 150 -13.17 16.17 14.78
N THR A 151 -12.72 15.64 15.91
CA THR A 151 -12.95 16.27 17.20
C THR A 151 -12.07 17.50 17.37
N ASP A 152 -12.34 18.30 18.40
CA ASP A 152 -11.56 19.49 18.73
C ASP A 152 -10.07 19.19 18.97
N ASN A 153 -9.74 17.97 19.35
CA ASN A 153 -8.35 17.51 19.53
C ASN A 153 -7.56 17.48 18.21
N TYR A 154 -8.23 17.36 17.07
CA TYR A 154 -7.64 17.38 15.74
C TYR A 154 -7.87 18.68 14.99
N ASN A 155 -8.54 19.58 15.60
CA ASN A 155 -8.90 20.85 14.98
C ASN A 155 -7.72 21.79 14.78
N ASN A 156 -6.58 21.34 14.54
CA ASN A 156 -5.39 21.74 14.91
C ASN A 156 -4.47 22.63 14.21
N LYS A 157 -4.13 23.61 14.93
CA LYS A 157 -3.03 24.53 14.67
C LYS A 157 -1.65 23.88 14.91
N THR A 158 -1.62 22.76 15.61
CA THR A 158 -0.37 22.03 15.93
C THR A 158 -0.42 20.61 15.41
N ASN A 159 0.63 20.20 14.71
CA ASN A 159 0.73 18.82 14.26
C ASN A 159 0.92 17.88 15.46
N LEU A 160 0.13 16.80 15.48
CA LEU A 160 0.18 15.78 16.52
C LEU A 160 1.49 14.98 16.50
N PHE A 161 2.04 14.76 15.30
CA PHE A 161 3.19 13.91 15.09
C PHE A 161 4.48 14.73 14.99
N LYS A 162 5.39 14.49 15.93
CA LYS A 162 6.71 15.11 15.94
C LYS A 162 7.79 14.04 16.02
N ALA A 163 8.81 14.13 15.19
CA ALA A 163 9.89 13.17 15.15
C ALA A 163 10.46 12.90 16.55
N GLY A 164 10.63 11.62 16.89
CA GLY A 164 11.12 11.16 18.17
C GLY A 164 10.12 11.22 19.35
N GLU A 165 8.97 11.89 19.19
CA GLU A 165 7.98 12.04 20.27
C GLU A 165 6.88 10.97 20.17
N THR A 166 6.47 10.41 21.30
CA THR A 166 5.31 9.52 21.39
C THR A 166 4.01 10.32 21.52
N VAL A 167 2.94 9.77 20.98
CA VAL A 167 1.58 10.30 21.13
C VAL A 167 0.83 9.48 22.18
N ASP A 168 0.06 10.13 23.01
CA ASP A 168 -0.73 9.46 24.06
C ASP A 168 -1.90 8.68 23.45
N GLU A 169 -1.77 7.35 23.40
CA GLU A 169 -2.76 6.43 22.85
C GLU A 169 -4.09 6.45 23.58
N SER A 170 -4.09 6.82 24.88
CA SER A 170 -5.32 6.81 25.70
C SER A 170 -6.37 7.84 25.26
N LYS A 171 -5.95 8.80 24.45
CA LYS A 171 -6.83 9.83 23.87
C LYS A 171 -7.62 9.37 22.67
N PHE A 172 -7.37 8.15 22.17
CA PHE A 172 -7.95 7.61 20.96
C PHE A 172 -8.77 6.35 21.26
N GLU A 173 -9.88 6.17 20.55
CA GLU A 173 -10.64 4.94 20.58
C GLU A 173 -10.02 3.89 19.65
N TYR A 174 -10.41 2.63 19.83
CA TYR A 174 -9.94 1.53 18.98
C TYR A 174 -10.57 1.61 17.58
N ASN A 175 -9.96 2.39 16.72
CA ASN A 175 -10.38 2.70 15.36
C ASN A 175 -9.18 3.10 14.50
N GLN A 176 -9.39 3.69 13.33
CA GLN A 176 -8.31 4.10 12.42
C GLN A 176 -7.35 5.12 13.05
N GLY A 177 -7.87 6.09 13.79
CA GLY A 177 -7.05 7.08 14.49
C GLY A 177 -6.15 6.43 15.55
N TYR A 178 -6.69 5.52 16.35
CA TYR A 178 -5.92 4.73 17.31
C TYR A 178 -4.84 3.89 16.61
N GLY A 179 -5.20 3.19 15.52
CA GLY A 179 -4.27 2.37 14.76
C GLY A 179 -3.10 3.18 14.21
N LEU A 180 -3.37 4.38 13.68
CA LEU A 180 -2.33 5.27 13.19
C LEU A 180 -1.40 5.75 14.30
N VAL A 181 -1.93 6.15 15.46
CA VAL A 181 -1.15 6.60 16.61
C VAL A 181 -0.28 5.48 17.16
N ARG A 182 -0.81 4.26 17.25
CA ARG A 182 -0.07 3.11 17.68
C ARG A 182 1.06 2.75 16.69
N TRP A 183 0.79 2.81 15.39
CA TRP A 183 1.82 2.60 14.38
C TRP A 183 2.92 3.67 14.46
N TRP A 184 2.54 4.93 14.66
CA TRP A 184 3.48 6.01 14.90
C TRP A 184 4.41 5.68 16.09
N ASN A 185 3.84 5.37 17.23
CA ASN A 185 4.61 5.10 18.44
C ASN A 185 5.54 3.90 18.31
N LEU A 186 5.10 2.84 17.61
CA LEU A 186 5.85 1.61 17.47
C LEU A 186 6.95 1.65 16.41
N ALA A 187 6.72 2.36 15.32
CA ALA A 187 7.57 2.21 14.14
C ALA A 187 7.91 3.53 13.42
N LEU A 188 7.05 4.53 13.45
CA LEU A 188 7.22 5.67 12.56
C LEU A 188 7.95 6.86 13.15
N LYS A 189 7.88 7.09 14.47
CA LYS A 189 8.42 8.30 15.11
C LYS A 189 9.92 8.52 14.89
N ASP A 190 10.66 7.45 14.70
CA ASP A 190 12.11 7.45 14.48
C ASP A 190 12.50 7.06 13.03
N ALA A 191 11.53 6.78 12.18
CA ALA A 191 11.75 6.35 10.80
C ALA A 191 11.99 7.56 9.87
N THR A 192 13.06 8.31 10.10
CA THR A 192 13.36 9.50 9.30
C THR A 192 13.82 9.14 7.87
N PRO A 193 13.79 10.09 6.93
CA PRO A 193 14.36 9.87 5.59
C PRO A 193 15.83 9.41 5.62
N GLU A 194 16.63 9.98 6.49
CA GLU A 194 18.06 9.64 6.64
C GLU A 194 18.22 8.20 7.12
N TRP A 195 17.43 7.78 8.12
CA TRP A 195 17.40 6.39 8.59
C TRP A 195 17.05 5.43 7.46
N ALA A 196 16.05 5.76 6.64
CA ALA A 196 15.65 4.89 5.53
C ALA A 196 16.67 4.91 4.38
N ALA A 197 17.30 6.05 4.10
CA ALA A 197 18.33 6.18 3.07
C ALA A 197 19.49 5.21 3.32
N ASP A 198 19.98 5.14 4.56
CA ASP A 198 21.04 4.21 4.96
C ASP A 198 20.65 2.74 4.75
N ILE A 199 19.40 2.36 5.08
CA ILE A 199 18.91 0.99 4.93
C ILE A 199 18.64 0.64 3.45
N CYS A 200 18.03 1.57 2.73
CA CYS A 200 17.59 1.36 1.35
C CYS A 200 18.69 1.54 0.32
N GLY A 201 19.83 2.14 0.70
CA GLY A 201 20.94 2.46 -0.21
C GLY A 201 20.58 3.51 -1.25
N ILE A 202 19.74 4.48 -0.89
CA ILE A 202 19.30 5.59 -1.76
C ILE A 202 19.63 6.94 -1.11
N GLU A 203 19.78 7.98 -1.95
CA GLU A 203 20.02 9.37 -1.53
C GLU A 203 18.69 10.14 -1.32
#